data_8539a63f375fe7eb551457d2390d83b5
#
_entry.id   8539a63f375fe7eb551457d2390d83b5
#
_cell.length_a   1.000
_cell.length_b   1.000
_cell.length_c   1.000
_cell.angle_alpha   90.00
_cell.angle_beta   90.00
_cell.angle_gamma   90.00
#
_symmetry.space_group_name_H-M   'P 1'
#
loop_
_entity.id
_entity.type
_entity.pdbx_description
1 polymer ?
#
loop_
_entity_poly.entity_id
_entity_poly.type
_entity_poly.pdbx_seq_one_letter_code
_entity_poly.pdbx_strand_id
1 'polypeptide(L)'
;MKIVITGGEGFIGKALAAALSRRGVEVIIIDRTKGIEAKDFFDTVPDLHEADCVYHMAAQTSVFNTNHAQIMYDNIETFMAVCNACKRAGVKLVYASSSTANSPNTTSLYGISKRFNEEYARCYNPRATGVRLHNVYGPNPRQGTLLWHLLHDNPVRLVNGGRNVRHFTYIDDVVEGLIYAYGCNRQLINVANPEEMSVYDFALAVQMHNEAEISLLTEKREFDKIAQTVDESLFTVPLPYTSVKEGIRRVFDTIDNDTAQ
;
A
#
# COMPACT_ATOMS: atom_id res chain seq x y z
N MET A 1 -15.36 2.14 19.05
CA MET A 1 -14.45 1.28 18.26
C MET A 1 -13.07 1.89 18.36
N LYS A 2 -12.07 1.09 18.69
CA LYS A 2 -10.68 1.49 18.90
C LYS A 2 -9.76 0.72 17.94
N ILE A 3 -9.02 1.44 17.11
CA ILE A 3 -8.21 0.87 16.03
C ILE A 3 -6.75 1.23 16.24
N VAL A 4 -5.86 0.27 16.09
CA VAL A 4 -4.41 0.50 16.08
C VAL A 4 -3.91 0.44 14.63
N ILE A 5 -3.13 1.44 14.21
CA ILE A 5 -2.52 1.49 12.87
C ILE A 5 -1.01 1.56 13.00
N THR A 6 -0.29 0.55 12.52
CA THR A 6 1.16 0.65 12.36
C THR A 6 1.50 1.28 11.02
N GLY A 7 2.55 2.10 10.96
CA GLY A 7 2.86 2.88 9.76
C GLY A 7 1.82 3.96 9.48
N GLY A 8 1.18 4.47 10.53
CA GLY A 8 0.10 5.46 10.45
C GLY A 8 0.55 6.83 9.93
N GLU A 9 1.85 7.13 9.94
CA GLU A 9 2.43 8.34 9.34
C GLU A 9 2.87 8.13 7.87
N GLY A 10 2.73 6.91 7.35
CA GLY A 10 2.97 6.61 5.93
C GLY A 10 1.79 7.04 5.04
N PHE A 11 1.99 7.00 3.73
CA PHE A 11 1.02 7.44 2.71
C PHE A 11 -0.37 6.81 2.90
N ILE A 12 -0.45 5.47 2.95
CA ILE A 12 -1.72 4.75 3.12
C ILE A 12 -2.22 4.88 4.56
N GLY A 13 -1.31 4.77 5.55
CA GLY A 13 -1.66 4.83 6.97
C GLY A 13 -2.32 6.15 7.37
N LYS A 14 -1.80 7.29 6.90
CA LYS A 14 -2.39 8.62 7.13
C LYS A 14 -3.79 8.73 6.54
N ALA A 15 -3.98 8.29 5.30
CA ALA A 15 -5.27 8.34 4.65
C ALA A 15 -6.32 7.49 5.38
N LEU A 16 -5.93 6.27 5.79
CA LEU A 16 -6.78 5.37 6.58
C LEU A 16 -7.11 5.97 7.95
N ALA A 17 -6.13 6.50 8.67
CA ALA A 17 -6.33 7.14 9.97
C ALA A 17 -7.30 8.31 9.89
N ALA A 18 -7.13 9.18 8.90
CA ALA A 18 -8.02 10.31 8.66
C ALA A 18 -9.45 9.87 8.35
N ALA A 19 -9.62 8.84 7.51
CA ALA A 19 -10.93 8.32 7.15
C ALA A 19 -11.67 7.68 8.33
N LEU A 20 -10.95 6.92 9.17
CA LEU A 20 -11.51 6.31 10.38
C LEU A 20 -11.87 7.37 11.43
N SER A 21 -11.01 8.38 11.65
CA SER A 21 -11.27 9.48 12.58
C SER A 21 -12.51 10.28 12.18
N ARG A 22 -12.69 10.58 10.88
CA ARG A 22 -13.92 11.23 10.37
C ARG A 22 -15.19 10.41 10.62
N ARG A 23 -15.07 9.08 10.78
CA ARG A 23 -16.16 8.16 11.13
C ARG A 23 -16.38 8.00 12.64
N GLY A 24 -15.69 8.80 13.47
CA GLY A 24 -15.80 8.76 14.93
C GLY A 24 -15.08 7.56 15.56
N VAL A 25 -14.13 6.95 14.88
CA VAL A 25 -13.32 5.84 15.39
C VAL A 25 -12.12 6.39 16.16
N GLU A 26 -11.84 5.87 17.34
CA GLU A 26 -10.60 6.13 18.08
C GLU A 26 -9.43 5.43 17.37
N VAL A 27 -8.42 6.22 16.95
CA VAL A 27 -7.26 5.71 16.23
C VAL A 27 -5.99 5.91 17.02
N ILE A 28 -5.24 4.84 17.24
CA ILE A 28 -3.90 4.84 17.84
C ILE A 28 -2.88 4.58 16.74
N ILE A 29 -1.93 5.50 16.58
CA ILE A 29 -0.87 5.39 15.57
C ILE A 29 0.42 4.90 16.23
N ILE A 30 0.96 3.81 15.69
CA ILE A 30 2.27 3.24 16.00
C ILE A 30 3.17 3.49 14.81
N ASP A 31 4.15 4.37 14.95
CA ASP A 31 5.05 4.75 13.87
C ASP A 31 6.42 5.17 14.41
N ARG A 32 7.48 4.78 13.72
CA ARG A 32 8.86 5.12 14.09
C ARG A 32 9.13 6.63 14.06
N THR A 33 8.43 7.38 13.23
CA THR A 33 8.53 8.86 13.20
C THR A 33 7.99 9.50 14.48
N LYS A 34 7.19 8.75 15.25
CA LYS A 34 6.74 9.12 16.60
C LYS A 34 7.58 8.46 17.71
N GLY A 35 8.70 7.85 17.37
CA GLY A 35 9.58 7.16 18.31
C GLY A 35 9.04 5.80 18.79
N ILE A 36 8.06 5.20 18.08
CA ILE A 36 7.45 3.94 18.47
C ILE A 36 7.72 2.90 17.36
N GLU A 37 8.65 1.98 17.62
CA GLU A 37 8.88 0.83 16.74
C GLU A 37 7.76 -0.20 16.90
N ALA A 38 7.17 -0.61 15.79
CA ALA A 38 6.02 -1.52 15.83
C ALA A 38 6.39 -2.88 16.43
N LYS A 39 7.56 -3.43 16.11
CA LYS A 39 8.02 -4.70 16.68
C LYS A 39 8.12 -4.64 18.19
N ASP A 40 8.82 -3.62 18.71
CA ASP A 40 9.02 -3.47 20.15
C ASP A 40 7.71 -3.23 20.89
N PHE A 41 6.81 -2.43 20.29
CA PHE A 41 5.46 -2.22 20.83
C PHE A 41 4.72 -3.56 20.98
N PHE A 42 4.63 -4.36 19.92
CA PHE A 42 3.86 -5.62 19.95
C PHE A 42 4.56 -6.76 20.70
N ASP A 43 5.87 -6.70 20.90
CA ASP A 43 6.60 -7.63 21.75
C ASP A 43 6.39 -7.34 23.25
N THR A 44 6.17 -6.05 23.62
CA THR A 44 6.10 -5.59 25.00
C THR A 44 4.70 -5.32 25.53
N VAL A 45 3.75 -4.99 24.63
CA VAL A 45 2.37 -4.70 25.03
C VAL A 45 1.69 -5.98 25.52
N PRO A 46 1.35 -6.07 26.83
CA PRO A 46 0.79 -7.27 27.40
C PRO A 46 -0.65 -7.51 26.93
N ASP A 47 -1.35 -6.48 26.49
CA ASP A 47 -2.80 -6.55 26.27
C ASP A 47 -3.26 -5.65 25.12
N LEU A 48 -3.74 -6.29 24.07
CA LEU A 48 -4.42 -5.62 22.93
C LEU A 48 -5.96 -5.73 23.05
N HIS A 49 -6.51 -6.27 24.13
CA HIS A 49 -7.94 -6.59 24.26
C HIS A 49 -8.86 -5.37 24.16
N GLU A 50 -8.34 -4.16 24.33
CA GLU A 50 -9.12 -2.95 24.09
C GLU A 50 -9.20 -2.55 22.60
N ALA A 51 -8.41 -3.15 21.72
CA ALA A 51 -8.44 -2.85 20.30
C ALA A 51 -9.42 -3.78 19.56
N ASP A 52 -10.27 -3.20 18.73
CA ASP A 52 -11.17 -3.96 17.86
C ASP A 52 -10.43 -4.53 16.64
N CYS A 53 -9.39 -3.79 16.16
CA CYS A 53 -8.60 -4.20 15.01
C CYS A 53 -7.22 -3.55 15.03
N VAL A 54 -6.24 -4.27 14.48
CA VAL A 54 -4.93 -3.72 14.09
C VAL A 54 -4.87 -3.68 12.57
N TYR A 55 -4.57 -2.50 12.02
CA TYR A 55 -4.17 -2.33 10.62
C TYR A 55 -2.65 -2.24 10.54
N HIS A 56 -2.01 -3.24 9.96
CA HIS A 56 -0.56 -3.26 9.80
C HIS A 56 -0.17 -2.73 8.42
N MET A 57 0.17 -1.41 8.37
CA MET A 57 0.59 -0.70 7.16
C MET A 57 2.09 -0.44 7.11
N ALA A 58 2.81 -0.66 8.24
CA ALA A 58 4.26 -0.47 8.31
C ALA A 58 5.00 -1.50 7.44
N ALA A 59 5.88 -1.05 6.58
CA ALA A 59 6.79 -1.89 5.79
C ALA A 59 7.84 -1.06 5.05
N GLN A 60 8.97 -1.68 4.69
CA GLN A 60 9.80 -1.25 3.57
C GLN A 60 9.09 -1.64 2.27
N THR A 61 8.84 -0.67 1.39
CA THR A 61 7.95 -0.85 0.24
C THR A 61 8.63 -0.75 -1.12
N SER A 62 9.94 -0.46 -1.16
CA SER A 62 10.68 -0.37 -2.42
C SER A 62 11.09 -1.74 -2.92
N VAL A 63 10.70 -2.07 -4.16
CA VAL A 63 11.17 -3.27 -4.86
C VAL A 63 12.67 -3.21 -5.20
N PHE A 64 13.26 -2.01 -5.14
CA PHE A 64 14.67 -1.75 -5.42
C PHE A 64 15.54 -1.68 -4.16
N ASN A 65 14.96 -1.88 -2.98
CA ASN A 65 15.73 -1.84 -1.74
C ASN A 65 16.64 -3.08 -1.65
N THR A 66 17.94 -2.83 -1.55
CA THR A 66 19.00 -3.85 -1.42
C THR A 66 19.44 -4.08 0.03
N ASN A 67 18.93 -3.32 0.98
CA ASN A 67 19.20 -3.56 2.39
C ASN A 67 18.37 -4.74 2.92
N HIS A 68 18.91 -5.94 2.72
CA HIS A 68 18.21 -7.19 3.06
C HIS A 68 17.92 -7.29 4.55
N ALA A 69 18.85 -6.89 5.42
CA ALA A 69 18.66 -6.94 6.86
C ALA A 69 17.48 -6.05 7.29
N GLN A 70 17.38 -4.85 6.74
CA GLN A 70 16.28 -3.93 7.03
C GLN A 70 14.93 -4.48 6.54
N ILE A 71 14.88 -5.09 5.34
CA ILE A 71 13.65 -5.70 4.83
C ILE A 71 13.24 -6.89 5.71
N MET A 72 14.18 -7.73 6.14
CA MET A 72 13.89 -8.86 7.04
C MET A 72 13.31 -8.37 8.37
N TYR A 73 13.93 -7.37 8.99
CA TYR A 73 13.46 -6.79 10.23
C TYR A 73 12.07 -6.14 10.07
N ASP A 74 11.94 -5.18 9.14
CA ASP A 74 10.72 -4.37 8.99
C ASP A 74 9.53 -5.17 8.46
N ASN A 75 9.75 -6.06 7.48
CA ASN A 75 8.65 -6.71 6.77
C ASN A 75 8.33 -8.11 7.30
N ILE A 76 9.29 -8.81 7.91
CA ILE A 76 9.12 -10.19 8.35
C ILE A 76 9.03 -10.25 9.88
N GLU A 77 10.09 -9.85 10.60
CA GLU A 77 10.09 -9.96 12.05
C GLU A 77 9.01 -9.10 12.70
N THR A 78 8.89 -7.84 12.25
CA THR A 78 7.82 -6.94 12.73
C THR A 78 6.44 -7.49 12.42
N PHE A 79 6.22 -8.03 11.21
CA PHE A 79 4.94 -8.65 10.86
C PHE A 79 4.61 -9.85 11.77
N MET A 80 5.59 -10.70 12.03
CA MET A 80 5.41 -11.87 12.93
C MET A 80 5.03 -11.42 14.35
N ALA A 81 5.68 -10.39 14.89
CA ALA A 81 5.35 -9.82 16.20
C ALA A 81 3.89 -9.34 16.26
N VAL A 82 3.48 -8.53 15.28
CA VAL A 82 2.11 -8.00 15.13
C VAL A 82 1.09 -9.14 14.99
N CYS A 83 1.35 -10.07 14.08
CA CYS A 83 0.45 -11.19 13.78
C CYS A 83 0.22 -12.08 15.02
N ASN A 84 1.30 -12.41 15.75
CA ASN A 84 1.24 -13.23 16.95
C ASN A 84 0.53 -12.48 18.10
N ALA A 85 0.78 -11.19 18.29
CA ALA A 85 0.11 -10.40 19.31
C ALA A 85 -1.41 -10.32 19.05
N CYS A 86 -1.83 -10.04 17.81
CA CYS A 86 -3.24 -10.04 17.44
C CYS A 86 -3.90 -11.40 17.67
N LYS A 87 -3.20 -12.50 17.33
CA LYS A 87 -3.72 -13.86 17.58
C LYS A 87 -3.90 -14.13 19.06
N ARG A 88 -2.90 -13.80 19.90
CA ARG A 88 -2.97 -14.01 21.37
C ARG A 88 -4.13 -13.24 21.99
N ALA A 89 -4.32 -12.00 21.55
CA ALA A 89 -5.39 -11.14 22.06
C ALA A 89 -6.78 -11.41 21.45
N GLY A 90 -6.87 -12.21 20.40
CA GLY A 90 -8.12 -12.46 19.66
C GLY A 90 -8.59 -11.26 18.82
N VAL A 91 -7.70 -10.27 18.59
CA VAL A 91 -7.98 -9.04 17.85
C VAL A 91 -7.86 -9.28 16.35
N LYS A 92 -8.75 -8.65 15.57
CA LYS A 92 -8.70 -8.70 14.10
C LYS A 92 -7.42 -8.06 13.59
N LEU A 93 -6.72 -8.74 12.67
CA LEU A 93 -5.60 -8.17 11.93
C LEU A 93 -5.99 -7.98 10.47
N VAL A 94 -5.84 -6.76 9.98
CA VAL A 94 -5.83 -6.42 8.54
C VAL A 94 -4.42 -5.94 8.19
N TYR A 95 -3.81 -6.48 7.13
CA TYR A 95 -2.45 -6.09 6.77
C TYR A 95 -2.28 -5.82 5.28
N ALA A 96 -1.42 -4.85 4.98
CA ALA A 96 -1.06 -4.52 3.60
C ALA A 96 -0.13 -5.60 3.02
N SER A 97 -0.65 -6.37 2.07
CA SER A 97 0.12 -7.15 1.12
C SER A 97 0.33 -6.35 -0.17
N SER A 98 0.74 -6.97 -1.25
CA SER A 98 1.11 -6.31 -2.48
C SER A 98 0.83 -7.20 -3.69
N SER A 99 0.53 -6.59 -4.84
CA SER A 99 0.51 -7.27 -6.14
C SER A 99 1.82 -8.01 -6.44
N THR A 100 2.95 -7.55 -5.87
CA THR A 100 4.25 -8.21 -6.03
C THR A 100 4.40 -9.52 -5.25
N ALA A 101 3.51 -9.81 -4.30
CA ALA A 101 3.44 -11.10 -3.63
C ALA A 101 2.87 -12.19 -4.54
N ASN A 102 2.08 -11.81 -5.57
CA ASN A 102 1.51 -12.75 -6.50
C ASN A 102 2.60 -13.39 -7.38
N SER A 103 2.64 -14.73 -7.44
CA SER A 103 3.43 -15.42 -8.45
C SER A 103 2.64 -15.39 -9.78
N PRO A 104 3.23 -14.99 -10.91
CA PRO A 104 4.66 -14.84 -11.21
C PRO A 104 5.23 -13.42 -10.98
N ASN A 105 4.54 -12.52 -10.30
CA ASN A 105 4.97 -11.13 -10.16
C ASN A 105 6.14 -10.94 -9.17
N THR A 106 6.43 -11.96 -8.34
CA THR A 106 7.47 -11.90 -7.30
C THR A 106 8.87 -11.92 -7.90
N THR A 107 9.55 -10.78 -7.88
CA THR A 107 10.91 -10.63 -8.45
C THR A 107 11.87 -9.93 -7.51
N SER A 108 11.41 -9.47 -6.34
CA SER A 108 12.22 -8.71 -5.39
C SER A 108 12.08 -9.28 -3.98
N LEU A 109 13.04 -8.99 -3.10
CA LEU A 109 12.95 -9.38 -1.69
C LEU A 109 11.71 -8.77 -1.00
N TYR A 110 11.30 -7.56 -1.40
CA TYR A 110 10.04 -6.97 -0.97
C TYR A 110 8.83 -7.88 -1.32
N GLY A 111 8.73 -8.32 -2.57
CA GLY A 111 7.64 -9.22 -2.99
C GLY A 111 7.68 -10.56 -2.23
N ILE A 112 8.87 -11.12 -2.03
CA ILE A 112 9.08 -12.34 -1.23
C ILE A 112 8.63 -12.11 0.22
N SER A 113 8.98 -10.99 0.84
CA SER A 113 8.57 -10.68 2.21
C SER A 113 7.05 -10.58 2.37
N LYS A 114 6.37 -9.96 1.39
CA LYS A 114 4.90 -9.88 1.39
C LYS A 114 4.24 -11.24 1.20
N ARG A 115 4.78 -12.09 0.34
CA ARG A 115 4.33 -13.48 0.18
C ARG A 115 4.55 -14.30 1.45
N PHE A 116 5.69 -14.13 2.11
CA PHE A 116 5.94 -14.75 3.41
C PHE A 116 4.86 -14.35 4.42
N ASN A 117 4.51 -13.07 4.50
CA ASN A 117 3.48 -12.58 5.41
C ASN A 117 2.11 -13.22 5.15
N GLU A 118 1.74 -13.39 3.87
CA GLU A 118 0.50 -14.09 3.50
C GLU A 118 0.50 -15.55 4.00
N GLU A 119 1.58 -16.30 3.75
CA GLU A 119 1.69 -17.68 4.20
C GLU A 119 1.79 -17.80 5.73
N TYR A 120 2.53 -16.89 6.38
CA TYR A 120 2.62 -16.86 7.83
C TYR A 120 1.25 -16.61 8.47
N ALA A 121 0.52 -15.58 8.02
CA ALA A 121 -0.82 -15.29 8.53
C ALA A 121 -1.77 -16.47 8.30
N ARG A 122 -1.74 -17.08 7.11
CA ARG A 122 -2.58 -18.25 6.80
C ARG A 122 -2.38 -19.41 7.80
N CYS A 123 -1.13 -19.67 8.19
CA CYS A 123 -0.80 -20.76 9.11
C CYS A 123 -1.02 -20.40 10.58
N TYR A 124 -0.66 -19.19 10.98
CA TYR A 124 -0.58 -18.83 12.40
C TYR A 124 -1.71 -17.93 12.90
N ASN A 125 -2.37 -17.17 12.03
CA ASN A 125 -3.53 -16.34 12.40
C ASN A 125 -4.59 -16.37 11.27
N PRO A 126 -5.35 -17.44 11.13
CA PRO A 126 -6.29 -17.63 10.03
C PRO A 126 -7.45 -16.62 10.03
N ARG A 127 -7.62 -15.83 11.09
CA ARG A 127 -8.58 -14.72 11.18
C ARG A 127 -8.04 -13.41 10.59
N ALA A 128 -6.74 -13.32 10.31
CA ALA A 128 -6.14 -12.18 9.65
C ALA A 128 -6.62 -12.07 8.19
N THR A 129 -6.73 -10.84 7.70
CA THR A 129 -7.02 -10.56 6.30
C THR A 129 -5.90 -9.76 5.68
N GLY A 130 -5.19 -10.35 4.71
CA GLY A 130 -4.25 -9.68 3.86
C GLY A 130 -4.95 -8.98 2.71
N VAL A 131 -4.49 -7.78 2.36
CA VAL A 131 -5.01 -7.00 1.25
C VAL A 131 -3.89 -6.77 0.25
N ARG A 132 -3.96 -7.43 -0.91
CA ARG A 132 -3.05 -7.17 -2.03
C ARG A 132 -3.42 -5.84 -2.67
N LEU A 133 -2.56 -4.85 -2.48
CA LEU A 133 -2.71 -3.51 -3.03
C LEU A 133 -1.98 -3.40 -4.37
N HIS A 134 -2.60 -2.68 -5.32
CA HIS A 134 -2.07 -2.46 -6.65
C HIS A 134 -1.81 -0.98 -6.90
N ASN A 135 -0.57 -0.62 -7.21
CA ASN A 135 -0.05 0.70 -7.61
C ASN A 135 -0.84 1.90 -7.06
N VAL A 136 -0.82 2.04 -5.73
CA VAL A 136 -1.58 3.08 -5.02
C VAL A 136 -1.04 4.46 -5.37
N TYR A 137 -1.93 5.38 -5.73
CA TYR A 137 -1.61 6.78 -6.00
C TYR A 137 -2.65 7.72 -5.39
N GLY A 138 -2.30 8.99 -5.22
CA GLY A 138 -3.19 10.02 -4.65
C GLY A 138 -2.42 11.28 -4.27
N PRO A 139 -3.06 12.26 -3.62
CA PRO A 139 -2.43 13.49 -3.13
C PRO A 139 -1.26 13.18 -2.17
N ASN A 140 -0.25 14.06 -2.17
CA ASN A 140 0.96 13.89 -1.34
C ASN A 140 1.64 12.52 -1.53
N PRO A 141 1.98 12.13 -2.78
CA PRO A 141 2.52 10.83 -3.08
C PRO A 141 3.85 10.61 -2.36
N ARG A 142 4.11 9.35 -1.98
CA ARG A 142 5.37 8.98 -1.36
C ARG A 142 6.54 9.16 -2.33
N GLN A 143 7.64 9.71 -1.84
CA GLN A 143 8.89 9.85 -2.60
C GLN A 143 9.30 8.53 -3.27
N GLY A 144 9.75 8.62 -4.52
CA GLY A 144 10.18 7.48 -5.32
C GLY A 144 9.06 6.67 -5.98
N THR A 145 7.79 7.10 -5.87
CA THR A 145 6.69 6.55 -6.68
C THR A 145 6.60 7.26 -8.02
N LEU A 146 5.93 6.63 -9.00
CA LEU A 146 5.78 7.23 -10.33
C LEU A 146 5.14 8.62 -10.27
N LEU A 147 4.04 8.77 -9.54
CA LEU A 147 3.37 10.06 -9.42
C LEU A 147 4.27 11.10 -8.74
N TRP A 148 5.05 10.70 -7.73
CA TRP A 148 6.00 11.62 -7.11
C TRP A 148 7.03 12.14 -8.13
N HIS A 149 7.61 11.26 -8.95
CA HIS A 149 8.54 11.66 -10.01
C HIS A 149 7.87 12.58 -11.04
N LEU A 150 6.61 12.29 -11.43
CA LEU A 150 5.86 13.12 -12.38
C LEU A 150 5.54 14.52 -11.84
N LEU A 151 5.56 14.72 -10.52
CA LEU A 151 5.32 16.01 -9.88
C LEU A 151 6.61 16.80 -9.56
N HIS A 152 7.78 16.11 -9.49
CA HIS A 152 9.01 16.73 -8.97
C HIS A 152 10.21 16.67 -9.92
N ASP A 153 10.24 15.72 -10.86
CA ASP A 153 11.37 15.58 -11.80
C ASP A 153 11.03 16.21 -13.15
N ASN A 154 12.02 16.79 -13.81
CA ASN A 154 11.91 17.26 -15.18
C ASN A 154 13.27 17.15 -15.91
N PRO A 155 13.44 16.28 -16.91
CA PRO A 155 12.44 15.32 -17.43
C PRO A 155 12.24 14.09 -16.57
N VAL A 156 11.02 13.55 -16.57
CA VAL A 156 10.71 12.23 -15.98
C VAL A 156 11.15 11.12 -16.92
N ARG A 157 11.97 10.19 -16.42
CA ARG A 157 12.55 9.12 -17.23
C ARG A 157 11.76 7.81 -17.05
N LEU A 158 11.06 7.39 -18.10
CA LEU A 158 10.27 6.15 -18.10
C LEU A 158 11.07 5.01 -18.73
N VAL A 159 11.46 4.04 -17.92
CA VAL A 159 12.14 2.81 -18.38
C VAL A 159 11.22 1.93 -19.23
N ASN A 160 11.80 1.06 -20.05
CA ASN A 160 11.07 0.20 -20.99
C ASN A 160 10.10 0.98 -21.90
N GLY A 161 10.41 2.25 -22.20
CA GLY A 161 9.53 3.14 -22.97
C GLY A 161 8.18 3.38 -22.31
N GLY A 162 8.06 3.22 -20.99
CA GLY A 162 6.80 3.36 -20.26
C GLY A 162 5.77 2.26 -20.53
N ARG A 163 6.15 1.15 -21.23
CA ARG A 163 5.23 0.08 -21.65
C ARG A 163 4.77 -0.86 -20.54
N ASN A 164 5.32 -0.71 -19.33
CA ASN A 164 4.90 -1.51 -18.19
C ASN A 164 3.44 -1.22 -17.83
N VAL A 165 2.62 -2.27 -17.68
CA VAL A 165 1.17 -2.16 -17.41
C VAL A 165 0.89 -2.36 -15.93
N ARG A 166 0.01 -1.55 -15.36
CA ARG A 166 -0.35 -1.52 -13.93
C ARG A 166 -1.84 -1.29 -13.76
N HIS A 167 -2.34 -1.67 -12.57
CA HIS A 167 -3.63 -1.27 -12.04
C HIS A 167 -3.40 -0.12 -11.06
N PHE A 168 -3.56 1.12 -11.54
CA PHE A 168 -3.41 2.30 -10.68
C PHE A 168 -4.67 2.50 -9.83
N THR A 169 -4.55 2.33 -8.53
CA THR A 169 -5.69 2.38 -7.60
C THR A 169 -5.61 3.65 -6.75
N TYR A 170 -6.66 4.45 -6.80
CA TYR A 170 -6.71 5.72 -6.07
C TYR A 170 -6.76 5.49 -4.55
N ILE A 171 -6.13 6.37 -3.79
CA ILE A 171 -5.95 6.20 -2.34
C ILE A 171 -7.27 6.04 -1.57
N ASP A 172 -8.33 6.75 -1.95
CA ASP A 172 -9.63 6.63 -1.27
C ASP A 172 -10.23 5.24 -1.48
N ASP A 173 -10.10 4.67 -2.67
CA ASP A 173 -10.57 3.31 -2.97
C ASP A 173 -9.78 2.26 -2.16
N VAL A 174 -8.47 2.50 -1.98
CA VAL A 174 -7.63 1.65 -1.12
C VAL A 174 -8.09 1.71 0.33
N VAL A 175 -8.40 2.90 0.83
CA VAL A 175 -8.93 3.10 2.19
C VAL A 175 -10.27 2.37 2.38
N GLU A 176 -11.20 2.51 1.45
CA GLU A 176 -12.49 1.78 1.50
C GLU A 176 -12.29 0.26 1.44
N GLY A 177 -11.35 -0.21 0.60
CA GLY A 177 -10.99 -1.63 0.56
C GLY A 177 -10.39 -2.16 1.86
N LEU A 178 -9.56 -1.37 2.52
CA LEU A 178 -9.03 -1.71 3.85
C LEU A 178 -10.13 -1.73 4.92
N ILE A 179 -11.05 -0.78 4.90
CA ILE A 179 -12.20 -0.75 5.82
C ILE A 179 -13.11 -1.96 5.57
N TYR A 180 -13.36 -2.30 4.31
CA TYR A 180 -14.09 -3.54 3.96
C TYR A 180 -13.43 -4.79 4.55
N ALA A 181 -12.08 -4.84 4.53
CA ALA A 181 -11.32 -5.99 5.02
C ALA A 181 -11.51 -6.25 6.53
N TYR A 182 -11.89 -5.25 7.33
CA TYR A 182 -12.22 -5.42 8.75
C TYR A 182 -13.35 -6.44 8.97
N GLY A 183 -14.43 -6.29 8.21
CA GLY A 183 -15.59 -7.19 8.28
C GLY A 183 -15.46 -8.48 7.44
N CYS A 184 -14.33 -8.64 6.73
CA CYS A 184 -14.15 -9.74 5.81
C CYS A 184 -13.62 -11.01 6.54
N ASN A 185 -14.21 -12.17 6.22
CA ASN A 185 -13.77 -13.46 6.73
C ASN A 185 -12.79 -14.19 5.79
N ARG A 186 -12.34 -13.54 4.72
CA ARG A 186 -11.34 -14.10 3.80
C ARG A 186 -9.94 -13.80 4.30
N GLN A 187 -9.02 -14.76 4.13
CA GLN A 187 -7.62 -14.60 4.54
C GLN A 187 -6.82 -13.67 3.64
N LEU A 188 -7.22 -13.60 2.36
CA LEU A 188 -6.54 -12.78 1.36
C LEU A 188 -7.55 -12.25 0.34
N ILE A 189 -7.44 -10.97 0.01
CA ILE A 189 -8.29 -10.28 -0.98
C ILE A 189 -7.46 -9.32 -1.83
N ASN A 190 -7.98 -8.95 -3.01
CA ASN A 190 -7.42 -7.88 -3.83
C ASN A 190 -8.18 -6.56 -3.62
N VAL A 191 -7.44 -5.45 -3.61
CA VAL A 191 -7.96 -4.10 -3.85
C VAL A 191 -7.20 -3.54 -5.05
N ALA A 192 -7.84 -3.59 -6.20
CA ALA A 192 -7.25 -3.24 -7.49
C ALA A 192 -8.31 -2.59 -8.38
N ASN A 193 -8.00 -1.40 -8.89
CA ASN A 193 -8.81 -0.80 -9.95
C ASN A 193 -8.84 -1.76 -11.15
N PRO A 194 -10.00 -2.09 -11.72
CA PRO A 194 -10.09 -2.98 -12.88
C PRO A 194 -9.45 -2.40 -14.15
N GLU A 195 -9.24 -1.07 -14.20
CA GLU A 195 -8.61 -0.40 -15.33
C GLU A 195 -7.11 -0.74 -15.40
N GLU A 196 -6.69 -1.41 -16.47
CA GLU A 196 -5.29 -1.61 -16.80
C GLU A 196 -4.77 -0.41 -17.59
N MET A 197 -3.62 0.13 -17.19
CA MET A 197 -3.02 1.29 -17.85
C MET A 197 -1.50 1.14 -17.93
N SER A 198 -0.91 1.56 -19.06
CA SER A 198 0.54 1.64 -19.15
C SER A 198 1.09 2.78 -18.28
N VAL A 199 2.34 2.63 -17.84
CA VAL A 199 3.07 3.70 -17.14
C VAL A 199 3.14 4.96 -17.99
N TYR A 200 3.25 4.80 -19.31
CA TYR A 200 3.27 5.93 -20.26
C TYR A 200 1.92 6.66 -20.32
N ASP A 201 0.80 5.92 -20.44
CA ASP A 201 -0.53 6.54 -20.48
C ASP A 201 -0.86 7.24 -19.17
N PHE A 202 -0.47 6.65 -18.03
CA PHE A 202 -0.59 7.32 -16.73
C PHE A 202 0.22 8.62 -16.68
N ALA A 203 1.47 8.60 -17.18
CA ALA A 203 2.31 9.78 -17.24
C ALA A 203 1.73 10.86 -18.15
N LEU A 204 1.18 10.49 -19.32
CA LEU A 204 0.49 11.44 -20.19
C LEU A 204 -0.75 12.06 -19.52
N ALA A 205 -1.52 11.26 -18.78
CA ALA A 205 -2.68 11.77 -18.06
C ALA A 205 -2.28 12.80 -16.99
N VAL A 206 -1.14 12.61 -16.30
CA VAL A 206 -0.60 13.59 -15.35
C VAL A 206 -0.05 14.82 -16.08
N GLN A 207 0.65 14.64 -17.21
CA GLN A 207 1.21 15.73 -18.03
C GLN A 207 0.13 16.70 -18.54
N MET A 208 -1.11 16.27 -18.68
CA MET A 208 -2.22 17.17 -19.03
C MET A 208 -2.50 18.25 -17.98
N HIS A 209 -1.97 18.11 -16.77
CA HIS A 209 -2.17 19.01 -15.64
C HIS A 209 -0.88 19.72 -15.20
N ASN A 210 0.28 19.31 -15.69
CA ASN A 210 1.56 19.96 -15.41
C ASN A 210 2.45 19.97 -16.67
N GLU A 211 3.57 20.69 -16.60
CA GLU A 211 4.50 20.85 -17.73
C GLU A 211 5.66 19.83 -17.69
N ALA A 212 5.49 18.68 -17.05
CA ALA A 212 6.54 17.66 -16.92
C ALA A 212 6.94 17.11 -18.30
N GLU A 213 8.21 17.16 -18.63
CA GLU A 213 8.75 16.53 -19.82
C GLU A 213 8.93 15.01 -19.56
N ILE A 214 8.51 14.18 -20.53
CA ILE A 214 8.62 12.72 -20.45
C ILE A 214 9.73 12.26 -21.40
N SER A 215 10.74 11.58 -20.84
CA SER A 215 11.83 10.95 -21.59
C SER A 215 11.68 9.42 -21.56
N LEU A 216 11.63 8.81 -22.74
CA LEU A 216 11.47 7.35 -22.87
C LEU A 216 12.82 6.67 -22.99
N LEU A 217 13.11 5.76 -22.05
CA LEU A 217 14.31 4.96 -22.03
C LEU A 217 14.03 3.54 -22.52
N THR A 218 14.92 2.99 -23.33
CA THR A 218 14.80 1.60 -23.84
C THR A 218 15.21 0.55 -22.81
N GLU A 219 16.00 0.93 -21.81
CA GLU A 219 16.48 0.05 -20.75
C GLU A 219 15.32 -0.49 -19.91
N LYS A 220 15.51 -1.70 -19.39
CA LYS A 220 14.57 -2.35 -18.46
C LYS A 220 15.19 -2.43 -17.07
N ARG A 221 14.37 -2.31 -16.04
CA ARG A 221 14.83 -2.60 -14.66
C ARG A 221 14.61 -4.08 -14.34
N GLU A 222 15.60 -4.70 -13.70
CA GLU A 222 15.61 -6.14 -13.43
C GLU A 222 14.39 -6.61 -12.63
N PHE A 223 13.97 -5.83 -11.63
CA PHE A 223 12.86 -6.19 -10.73
C PHE A 223 11.52 -5.58 -11.14
N ASP A 224 11.43 -4.98 -12.32
CA ASP A 224 10.21 -4.32 -12.80
C ASP A 224 9.53 -5.16 -13.88
N LYS A 225 8.45 -5.82 -13.51
CA LYS A 225 7.66 -6.65 -14.42
C LYS A 225 6.98 -5.81 -15.49
N ILE A 226 6.90 -6.32 -16.72
CA ILE A 226 6.18 -5.67 -17.83
C ILE A 226 4.69 -5.52 -17.49
N ALA A 227 4.06 -6.56 -16.94
CA ALA A 227 2.70 -6.50 -16.44
C ALA A 227 2.62 -7.04 -15.01
N GLN A 228 1.85 -6.38 -14.17
CA GLN A 228 1.46 -6.89 -12.86
C GLN A 228 -0.02 -7.25 -12.91
N THR A 229 -0.30 -8.53 -12.91
CA THR A 229 -1.66 -9.06 -13.00
C THR A 229 -2.33 -9.13 -11.63
N VAL A 230 -3.63 -8.94 -11.62
CA VAL A 230 -4.49 -9.28 -10.47
C VAL A 230 -4.63 -10.80 -10.40
N ASP A 231 -4.58 -11.35 -9.21
CA ASP A 231 -4.83 -12.79 -8.99
C ASP A 231 -6.34 -13.04 -9.00
N GLU A 232 -6.84 -13.54 -10.11
CA GLU A 232 -8.26 -13.80 -10.31
C GLU A 232 -8.82 -14.93 -9.41
N SER A 233 -7.95 -15.74 -8.81
CA SER A 233 -8.38 -16.76 -7.85
C SER A 233 -8.80 -16.15 -6.49
N LEU A 234 -8.41 -14.91 -6.23
CA LEU A 234 -8.77 -14.18 -5.04
C LEU A 234 -9.98 -13.26 -5.28
N PHE A 235 -10.73 -13.07 -4.22
CA PHE A 235 -11.82 -12.10 -4.23
C PHE A 235 -11.27 -10.67 -4.36
N THR A 236 -11.71 -9.97 -5.39
CA THR A 236 -11.46 -8.52 -5.54
C THR A 236 -12.64 -7.76 -4.94
N VAL A 237 -12.34 -6.79 -4.07
CA VAL A 237 -13.39 -5.99 -3.41
C VAL A 237 -14.19 -5.21 -4.47
N PRO A 238 -15.51 -5.35 -4.54
CA PRO A 238 -16.34 -4.71 -5.56
C PRO A 238 -16.66 -3.25 -5.17
N LEU A 239 -15.69 -2.36 -5.33
CA LEU A 239 -15.86 -0.92 -5.11
C LEU A 239 -16.26 -0.21 -6.41
N PRO A 240 -16.92 0.95 -6.32
CA PRO A 240 -17.06 1.87 -7.44
C PRO A 240 -15.71 2.61 -7.65
N TYR A 241 -14.72 1.88 -8.16
CA TYR A 241 -13.37 2.40 -8.31
C TYR A 241 -13.31 3.72 -9.06
N THR A 242 -12.55 4.66 -8.53
CA THR A 242 -12.24 5.94 -9.15
C THR A 242 -11.45 5.72 -10.44
N SER A 243 -11.93 6.23 -11.57
CA SER A 243 -11.14 6.16 -12.81
C SER A 243 -9.80 6.87 -12.66
N VAL A 244 -8.77 6.42 -13.37
CA VAL A 244 -7.44 7.03 -13.26
C VAL A 244 -7.48 8.52 -13.58
N LYS A 245 -8.25 8.91 -14.61
CA LYS A 245 -8.44 10.32 -14.99
C LYS A 245 -9.02 11.16 -13.85
N GLU A 246 -10.07 10.67 -13.20
CA GLU A 246 -10.72 11.36 -12.07
C GLU A 246 -9.79 11.44 -10.85
N GLY A 247 -9.08 10.35 -10.54
CA GLY A 247 -8.13 10.34 -9.44
C GLY A 247 -6.98 11.34 -9.64
N ILE A 248 -6.45 11.45 -10.87
CA ILE A 248 -5.42 12.45 -11.19
C ILE A 248 -5.97 13.86 -11.02
N ARG A 249 -7.19 14.14 -11.54
CA ARG A 249 -7.83 15.45 -11.34
C ARG A 249 -7.90 15.82 -9.84
N ARG A 250 -8.33 14.89 -8.97
CA ARG A 250 -8.38 15.10 -7.50
C ARG A 250 -7.01 15.36 -6.88
N VAL A 251 -5.95 14.76 -7.42
CA VAL A 251 -4.58 15.06 -6.99
C VAL A 251 -4.26 16.52 -7.21
N PHE A 252 -4.51 17.05 -8.41
CA PHE A 252 -4.22 18.45 -8.76
C PHE A 252 -5.14 19.42 -8.03
N ASP A 253 -6.44 19.12 -7.89
CA ASP A 253 -7.35 19.93 -7.06
C ASP A 253 -6.84 20.10 -5.62
N THR A 254 -6.17 19.08 -5.06
CA THR A 254 -5.59 19.16 -3.72
C THR A 254 -4.34 20.04 -3.70
N ILE A 255 -3.45 19.90 -4.69
CA ILE A 255 -2.23 20.72 -4.82
C ILE A 255 -2.58 22.20 -4.96
N ASP A 256 -3.57 22.54 -5.80
CA ASP A 256 -4.01 23.91 -6.03
C ASP A 256 -4.59 24.54 -4.75
N ASN A 257 -5.35 23.77 -3.97
CA ASN A 257 -5.89 24.24 -2.69
C ASN A 257 -4.82 24.46 -1.62
N ASP A 258 -3.77 23.62 -1.58
CA ASP A 258 -2.66 23.77 -0.63
C ASP A 258 -1.76 24.96 -0.97
N THR A 259 -1.66 25.33 -2.26
CA THR A 259 -0.88 26.51 -2.73
C THR A 259 -1.64 27.83 -2.57
N ALA A 260 -2.95 27.78 -2.37
CA ALA A 260 -3.81 28.97 -2.21
C ALA A 260 -3.97 29.41 -0.74
N GLN A 261 -3.44 28.64 0.22
CA GLN A 261 -3.43 28.91 1.67
C GLN A 261 -2.06 29.45 2.11
#